data_8c8cadef741104278aabecfa59d604de
#
_entry.id   8c8cadef741104278aabecfa59d604de
#
_cell.length_a   1.000
_cell.length_b   1.000
_cell.length_c   1.000
_cell.angle_alpha   90.00
_cell.angle_beta   90.00
_cell.angle_gamma   90.00
#
_symmetry.space_group_name_H-M   'P 1'
#
loop_
_entity.id
_entity.type
_entity.pdbx_description
1 polymer ?
#
loop_
_entity_poly.entity_id
_entity_poly.type
_entity_poly.pdbx_seq_one_letter_code
_entity_poly.pdbx_strand_id
1 'polypeptide(L)'
;MKLYNYSINKILLFIFSLSTLSSQTYWVKYGWEVFKSAGDARILSLGGSAVTDFGTSVSPLFNPASSNRVGIHNFNYTHQNRLAGMINSDLIGFQIKSYSRPLNLILMHEGIDQIPDTRNILLDFGFDGVPGTGDIGENNGLLDDGERLDENKIKYFSQRQIGFHLSTAWEKKSLTYGLAVKGLNHNLGEYSAFGVGIDFGLLAVPWKNGHIGLTVKDISTSWLVWDSGTVERFKPTLISGISHTFNLKSSPLTLNAMGDLMWDLSGKSFDDDLKFGN
;
A
#
# COMPACT_ATOMS: atom_id res chain seq x y z
N MET A 1 -30.61 23.49 -6.16
CA MET A 1 -30.68 22.25 -5.34
C MET A 1 -30.98 20.97 -6.12
N LYS A 2 -31.50 21.00 -7.35
CA LYS A 2 -31.81 19.78 -8.17
C LYS A 2 -30.64 19.19 -8.94
N LEU A 3 -29.57 19.92 -9.21
CA LEU A 3 -28.41 19.43 -9.98
C LEU A 3 -27.42 18.59 -9.14
N TYR A 4 -27.42 18.76 -7.81
CA TYR A 4 -26.52 18.04 -6.91
C TYR A 4 -26.92 16.58 -6.71
N ASN A 5 -28.22 16.30 -6.71
CA ASN A 5 -28.75 14.93 -6.55
C ASN A 5 -28.53 14.04 -7.78
N TYR A 6 -28.44 14.64 -8.99
CA TYR A 6 -28.28 13.88 -10.24
C TYR A 6 -26.86 13.32 -10.41
N SER A 7 -25.87 14.03 -9.86
CA SER A 7 -24.45 13.60 -9.91
C SER A 7 -24.14 12.48 -8.92
N ILE A 8 -24.70 12.55 -7.72
CA ILE A 8 -24.52 11.54 -6.66
C ILE A 8 -25.14 10.21 -7.05
N ASN A 9 -26.33 10.23 -7.68
CA ASN A 9 -27.01 9.01 -8.13
C ASN A 9 -26.24 8.31 -9.27
N LYS A 10 -25.56 9.05 -10.14
CA LYS A 10 -24.70 8.46 -11.19
C LYS A 10 -23.43 7.81 -10.62
N ILE A 11 -22.84 8.42 -9.61
CA ILE A 11 -21.67 7.87 -8.91
C ILE A 11 -22.06 6.61 -8.14
N LEU A 12 -23.19 6.62 -7.45
CA LEU A 12 -23.74 5.43 -6.76
C LEU A 12 -24.11 4.31 -7.75
N LEU A 13 -24.67 4.63 -8.90
CA LEU A 13 -24.98 3.65 -9.96
C LEU A 13 -23.71 3.06 -10.56
N PHE A 14 -22.65 3.87 -10.74
CA PHE A 14 -21.35 3.40 -11.24
C PHE A 14 -20.66 2.46 -10.23
N ILE A 15 -20.73 2.79 -8.93
CA ILE A 15 -20.20 1.93 -7.85
C ILE A 15 -21.00 0.62 -7.77
N PHE A 16 -22.32 0.67 -7.97
CA PHE A 16 -23.18 -0.51 -7.93
C PHE A 16 -23.01 -1.40 -9.17
N SER A 17 -22.72 -0.82 -10.35
CA SER A 17 -22.48 -1.59 -11.58
C SER A 17 -21.13 -2.35 -11.57
N LEU A 18 -20.15 -1.89 -10.79
CA LEU A 18 -18.89 -2.62 -10.59
C LEU A 18 -19.08 -3.92 -9.78
N SER A 19 -20.15 -4.02 -9.01
CA SER A 19 -20.42 -5.21 -8.17
C SER A 19 -21.04 -6.40 -8.93
N THR A 20 -21.46 -6.22 -10.18
CA THR A 20 -22.14 -7.26 -10.98
C THR A 20 -21.23 -7.96 -11.99
N LEU A 21 -19.97 -7.53 -12.13
CA LEU A 21 -19.01 -8.28 -12.92
C LEU A 21 -18.68 -9.59 -12.18
N SER A 22 -19.12 -10.70 -12.75
CA SER A 22 -18.81 -12.07 -12.29
C SER A 22 -17.34 -12.39 -12.57
N SER A 23 -16.44 -11.67 -11.91
CA SER A 23 -15.01 -11.95 -11.93
C SER A 23 -14.62 -12.78 -10.73
N GLN A 24 -13.62 -13.63 -10.88
CA GLN A 24 -13.06 -14.32 -9.74
C GLN A 24 -12.47 -13.28 -8.78
N THR A 25 -12.99 -13.26 -7.56
CA THR A 25 -12.57 -12.31 -6.53
C THR A 25 -11.78 -13.01 -5.46
N TYR A 26 -10.57 -12.53 -5.22
CA TYR A 26 -9.67 -13.08 -4.22
C TYR A 26 -9.41 -12.06 -3.10
N TRP A 27 -9.40 -12.55 -1.85
CA TRP A 27 -8.85 -11.80 -0.73
C TRP A 27 -7.34 -12.01 -0.71
N VAL A 28 -6.58 -10.93 -0.87
CA VAL A 28 -5.12 -11.00 -0.91
C VAL A 28 -4.50 -10.18 0.22
N LYS A 29 -3.37 -10.67 0.72
CA LYS A 29 -2.58 -9.99 1.72
C LYS A 29 -1.62 -8.96 1.10
N TYR A 30 -1.17 -9.23 -0.12
CA TYR A 30 -0.17 -8.46 -0.86
C TYR A 30 -0.81 -7.82 -2.09
N GLY A 31 -0.28 -6.69 -2.55
CA GLY A 31 -0.77 -5.98 -3.75
C GLY A 31 -0.82 -4.46 -3.57
N TRP A 32 -1.06 -3.98 -2.35
CA TRP A 32 -1.00 -2.57 -1.95
C TRP A 32 0.32 -2.18 -1.28
N GLU A 33 1.41 -2.90 -1.58
CA GLU A 33 2.67 -2.77 -0.83
C GLU A 33 3.26 -1.35 -0.90
N VAL A 34 3.06 -0.63 -2.01
CA VAL A 34 3.48 0.76 -2.13
C VAL A 34 2.91 1.67 -1.04
N PHE A 35 1.71 1.38 -0.51
CA PHE A 35 1.09 2.14 0.59
C PHE A 35 1.49 1.66 1.98
N LYS A 36 2.02 0.44 2.10
CA LYS A 36 2.45 -0.16 3.37
C LYS A 36 3.93 0.05 3.63
N SER A 37 4.73 -0.06 2.58
CA SER A 37 6.19 0.05 2.64
C SER A 37 6.69 1.49 2.49
N ALA A 38 5.83 2.42 2.08
CA ALA A 38 6.17 3.82 1.95
C ALA A 38 6.40 4.47 3.32
N GLY A 39 7.34 5.40 3.36
CA GLY A 39 7.65 6.20 4.52
C GLY A 39 8.85 7.09 4.22
N ASP A 40 8.95 8.24 4.89
CA ASP A 40 10.16 9.04 4.83
C ASP A 40 11.20 8.56 5.87
N ALA A 41 12.41 9.09 5.79
CA ALA A 41 13.50 8.71 6.69
C ALA A 41 13.14 8.95 8.17
N ARG A 42 12.32 9.97 8.47
CA ARG A 42 11.85 10.26 9.81
C ARG A 42 10.93 9.13 10.32
N ILE A 43 9.91 8.77 9.56
CA ILE A 43 8.95 7.73 9.93
C ILE A 43 9.64 6.37 10.06
N LEU A 44 10.55 6.06 9.14
CA LEU A 44 11.34 4.83 9.21
C LEU A 44 12.23 4.79 10.46
N SER A 45 12.84 5.91 10.84
CA SER A 45 13.65 6.01 12.06
C SER A 45 12.84 5.85 13.36
N LEU A 46 11.53 6.11 13.31
CA LEU A 46 10.57 5.91 14.40
C LEU A 46 10.01 4.47 14.46
N GLY A 47 10.59 3.54 13.69
CA GLY A 47 10.11 2.15 13.62
C GLY A 47 8.75 2.01 12.93
N GLY A 48 8.36 2.99 12.10
CA GLY A 48 7.06 3.01 11.43
C GLY A 48 5.89 3.51 12.28
N SER A 49 6.12 3.90 13.54
CA SER A 49 5.09 4.51 14.39
C SER A 49 4.80 5.92 13.92
N ALA A 50 3.63 6.13 13.31
CA ALA A 50 3.31 7.41 12.67
C ALA A 50 1.83 7.83 12.77
N VAL A 51 0.99 7.04 13.44
CA VAL A 51 -0.46 7.34 13.55
C VAL A 51 -0.71 8.66 14.30
N THR A 52 0.18 9.02 15.22
CA THR A 52 0.13 10.31 15.95
C THR A 52 1.18 11.31 15.47
N ASP A 53 1.94 10.99 14.41
CA ASP A 53 2.92 11.90 13.82
C ASP A 53 2.27 12.89 12.83
N PHE A 54 2.78 14.10 12.80
CA PHE A 54 2.38 15.17 11.88
C PHE A 54 3.58 16.03 11.46
N GLY A 55 4.78 15.49 11.57
CA GLY A 55 6.03 16.22 11.35
C GLY A 55 6.35 16.45 9.88
N THR A 56 5.79 15.67 8.97
CA THR A 56 6.13 15.75 7.54
C THR A 56 4.87 15.68 6.66
N SER A 57 5.01 16.07 5.39
CA SER A 57 3.92 15.93 4.40
C SER A 57 3.63 14.47 4.03
N VAL A 58 4.37 13.51 4.57
CA VAL A 58 4.13 12.07 4.43
C VAL A 58 3.27 11.51 5.56
N SER A 59 3.22 12.18 6.72
CA SER A 59 2.44 11.73 7.88
C SER A 59 0.96 11.42 7.56
N PRO A 60 0.27 12.13 6.64
CA PRO A 60 -1.11 11.80 6.25
C PRO A 60 -1.32 10.43 5.62
N LEU A 61 -0.27 9.80 5.10
CA LEU A 61 -0.33 8.40 4.62
C LEU A 61 -0.60 7.42 5.76
N PHE A 62 -0.20 7.77 6.98
CA PHE A 62 -0.38 6.94 8.17
C PHE A 62 -1.64 7.32 8.93
N ASN A 63 -1.98 8.61 8.96
CA ASN A 63 -3.22 9.10 9.54
C ASN A 63 -3.72 10.33 8.77
N PRO A 64 -4.79 10.22 7.96
CA PRO A 64 -5.33 11.34 7.20
C PRO A 64 -5.67 12.58 8.06
N ALA A 65 -5.97 12.40 9.36
CA ALA A 65 -6.23 13.51 10.27
C ALA A 65 -5.01 14.43 10.47
N SER A 66 -3.79 13.94 10.24
CA SER A 66 -2.57 14.74 10.34
C SER A 66 -2.47 15.83 9.26
N SER A 67 -3.24 15.73 8.16
CA SER A 67 -3.26 16.74 7.07
C SER A 67 -3.54 18.15 7.57
N ASN A 68 -4.30 18.31 8.66
CA ASN A 68 -4.59 19.62 9.24
C ASN A 68 -3.40 20.22 10.02
N ARG A 69 -2.37 19.44 10.32
CA ARG A 69 -1.22 19.83 11.13
C ARG A 69 0.07 19.94 10.35
N VAL A 70 0.11 19.40 9.14
CA VAL A 70 1.24 19.57 8.21
C VAL A 70 1.30 21.03 7.77
N GLY A 71 2.48 21.64 7.83
CA GLY A 71 2.66 23.04 7.39
C GLY A 71 2.57 23.18 5.87
N ILE A 72 1.98 24.28 5.39
CA ILE A 72 1.73 24.58 3.97
C ILE A 72 3.01 24.56 3.11
N HIS A 73 4.16 24.80 3.71
CA HIS A 73 5.46 24.79 3.01
C HIS A 73 6.23 23.48 3.20
N ASN A 74 5.55 22.44 3.71
CA ASN A 74 6.18 21.15 3.92
C ASN A 74 6.20 20.39 2.59
N PHE A 75 7.39 20.16 2.09
CA PHE A 75 7.67 19.30 0.93
C PHE A 75 8.62 18.20 1.39
N ASN A 76 8.32 16.98 1.00
CA ASN A 76 9.15 15.82 1.28
C ASN A 76 9.42 15.06 -0.02
N TYR A 77 10.67 14.69 -0.25
CA TYR A 77 11.06 13.71 -1.23
C TYR A 77 11.91 12.65 -0.56
N THR A 78 11.60 11.41 -0.81
CA THR A 78 12.34 10.26 -0.29
C THR A 78 12.59 9.29 -1.41
N HIS A 79 13.85 8.91 -1.59
CA HIS A 79 14.26 7.78 -2.42
C HIS A 79 14.71 6.65 -1.49
N GLN A 80 14.27 5.45 -1.77
CA GLN A 80 14.63 4.24 -1.03
C GLN A 80 15.10 3.17 -2.01
N ASN A 81 16.20 2.55 -1.65
CA ASN A 81 16.71 1.38 -2.32
C ASN A 81 16.74 0.23 -1.31
N ARG A 82 15.95 -0.80 -1.56
CA ARG A 82 15.73 -1.91 -0.63
C ARG A 82 16.18 -3.23 -1.24
N LEU A 83 16.42 -4.23 -0.39
CA LEU A 83 16.85 -5.57 -0.79
C LEU A 83 18.04 -5.55 -1.75
N ALA A 84 19.13 -4.86 -1.34
CA ALA A 84 20.36 -4.74 -2.11
C ALA A 84 20.17 -4.16 -3.54
N GLY A 85 19.20 -3.25 -3.71
CA GLY A 85 18.96 -2.59 -4.99
C GLY A 85 17.88 -3.20 -5.87
N MET A 86 17.29 -4.27 -5.45
CA MET A 86 16.22 -4.90 -6.22
C MET A 86 14.95 -4.07 -6.25
N ILE A 87 14.61 -3.40 -5.14
CA ILE A 87 13.40 -2.57 -5.06
C ILE A 87 13.82 -1.11 -4.96
N ASN A 88 13.41 -0.32 -5.95
CA ASN A 88 13.57 1.13 -5.96
C ASN A 88 12.22 1.79 -5.72
N SER A 89 12.15 2.71 -4.77
CA SER A 89 10.92 3.45 -4.50
C SER A 89 11.19 4.93 -4.28
N ASP A 90 10.29 5.73 -4.82
CA ASP A 90 10.28 7.19 -4.71
C ASP A 90 8.97 7.64 -4.11
N LEU A 91 9.04 8.60 -3.21
CA LEU A 91 7.89 9.19 -2.56
C LEU A 91 8.03 10.71 -2.56
N ILE A 92 6.98 11.40 -3.00
CA ILE A 92 6.88 12.85 -2.97
C ILE A 92 5.63 13.22 -2.19
N GLY A 93 5.79 14.00 -1.13
CA GLY A 93 4.68 14.50 -0.32
C GLY A 93 4.69 16.04 -0.25
N PHE A 94 3.53 16.66 -0.45
CA PHE A 94 3.38 18.10 -0.30
C PHE A 94 1.95 18.50 0.05
N GLN A 95 1.83 19.65 0.70
CA GLN A 95 0.54 20.21 1.04
C GLN A 95 0.13 21.27 0.01
N ILE A 96 -1.08 21.10 -0.51
CA ILE A 96 -1.70 22.05 -1.43
C ILE A 96 -2.47 23.08 -0.63
N LYS A 97 -2.18 24.36 -0.87
CA LYS A 97 -2.93 25.45 -0.26
C LYS A 97 -4.36 25.46 -0.82
N SER A 98 -5.35 25.28 0.04
CA SER A 98 -6.75 25.41 -0.31
C SER A 98 -7.42 26.50 0.53
N TYR A 99 -8.43 27.17 -0.03
CA TYR A 99 -9.14 28.27 0.65
C TYR A 99 -9.93 27.81 1.87
N SER A 100 -10.38 26.57 1.91
CA SER A 100 -11.27 26.10 2.96
C SER A 100 -10.69 24.99 3.83
N ARG A 101 -9.74 24.20 3.31
CA ARG A 101 -9.20 23.02 4.02
C ARG A 101 -7.82 22.66 3.50
N PRO A 102 -6.95 22.13 4.35
CA PRO A 102 -5.68 21.58 3.88
C PRO A 102 -5.94 20.38 2.96
N LEU A 103 -5.25 20.33 1.84
CA LEU A 103 -5.16 19.15 0.98
C LEU A 103 -3.71 18.71 0.98
N ASN A 104 -3.48 17.44 1.29
CA ASN A 104 -2.15 16.86 1.21
C ASN A 104 -2.15 15.81 0.10
N LEU A 105 -1.17 15.90 -0.81
CA LEU A 105 -0.96 14.96 -1.88
C LEU A 105 0.36 14.24 -1.69
N ILE A 106 0.31 12.92 -1.78
CA ILE A 106 1.49 12.05 -1.79
C ILE A 106 1.46 11.24 -3.07
N LEU A 107 2.57 11.28 -3.80
CA LEU A 107 2.81 10.46 -4.99
C LEU A 107 3.89 9.44 -4.65
N MET A 108 3.70 8.22 -5.09
CA MET A 108 4.58 7.10 -4.80
C MET A 108 4.87 6.32 -6.07
N HIS A 109 6.11 5.89 -6.20
CA HIS A 109 6.55 4.95 -7.21
C HIS A 109 7.31 3.81 -6.52
N GLU A 110 7.09 2.60 -6.97
CA GLU A 110 7.88 1.44 -6.58
C GLU A 110 8.12 0.57 -7.80
N GLY A 111 9.37 0.13 -7.99
CA GLY A 111 9.75 -0.66 -9.14
C GLY A 111 10.74 -1.77 -8.80
N ILE A 112 10.59 -2.89 -9.50
CA ILE A 112 11.52 -4.01 -9.54
C ILE A 112 11.82 -4.27 -11.00
N ASP A 113 13.09 -4.22 -11.36
CA ASP A 113 13.54 -4.52 -12.72
C ASP A 113 14.21 -5.89 -12.78
N GLN A 114 14.34 -6.42 -13.97
CA GLN A 114 15.05 -7.67 -14.25
C GLN A 114 14.54 -8.90 -13.46
N ILE A 115 13.21 -9.02 -13.33
CA ILE A 115 12.59 -10.22 -12.77
C ILE A 115 12.72 -11.35 -13.79
N PRO A 116 13.38 -12.48 -13.48
CA PRO A 116 13.57 -13.56 -14.45
C PRO A 116 12.25 -14.30 -14.69
N ASP A 117 11.90 -14.45 -15.97
CA ASP A 117 10.80 -15.31 -16.43
C ASP A 117 11.37 -16.68 -16.81
N THR A 118 11.10 -17.66 -15.97
CA THR A 118 11.60 -19.03 -16.13
C THR A 118 10.56 -20.01 -16.69
N ARG A 119 9.39 -19.51 -17.12
CA ARG A 119 8.28 -20.37 -17.59
C ARG A 119 8.60 -21.21 -18.82
N ASN A 120 9.56 -20.79 -19.64
CA ASN A 120 9.88 -21.41 -20.93
C ASN A 120 11.33 -21.90 -21.03
N ILE A 121 12.00 -22.10 -19.89
CA ILE A 121 13.41 -22.54 -19.88
C ILE A 121 13.57 -24.06 -19.85
N LEU A 122 12.51 -24.79 -19.49
CA LEU A 122 12.53 -26.24 -19.48
C LEU A 122 12.67 -26.77 -20.93
N LEU A 123 13.62 -27.64 -21.15
CA LEU A 123 13.74 -28.46 -22.34
C LEU A 123 13.08 -29.80 -22.01
N ASP A 124 11.77 -29.83 -22.14
CA ASP A 124 10.84 -30.91 -21.79
C ASP A 124 10.88 -31.94 -22.97
N PHE A 125 11.98 -32.66 -23.06
CA PHE A 125 12.27 -33.57 -24.16
C PHE A 125 12.19 -35.06 -23.74
N GLY A 126 11.73 -35.32 -22.51
CA GLY A 126 11.59 -36.66 -21.99
C GLY A 126 12.90 -37.32 -21.64
N PHE A 127 12.83 -38.64 -21.39
CA PHE A 127 13.95 -39.42 -20.86
C PHE A 127 15.14 -39.53 -21.82
N ASP A 128 14.90 -39.57 -23.14
CA ASP A 128 15.96 -39.66 -24.15
C ASP A 128 16.61 -38.30 -24.50
N GLY A 129 16.02 -37.19 -24.01
CA GLY A 129 16.49 -35.83 -24.21
C GLY A 129 16.40 -35.33 -25.67
N VAL A 130 15.59 -35.99 -26.52
CA VAL A 130 15.39 -35.64 -27.93
C VAL A 130 13.95 -35.19 -28.17
N PRO A 131 13.72 -33.96 -28.67
CA PRO A 131 12.38 -33.46 -28.85
C PRO A 131 11.60 -34.22 -29.93
N GLY A 132 10.32 -34.52 -29.67
CA GLY A 132 9.39 -35.09 -30.62
C GLY A 132 9.49 -36.60 -30.81
N THR A 133 10.09 -37.31 -29.90
CA THR A 133 10.16 -38.78 -29.93
C THR A 133 8.95 -39.44 -29.27
N GLY A 134 8.20 -38.72 -28.43
CA GLY A 134 7.04 -39.20 -27.72
C GLY A 134 7.37 -40.19 -26.61
N ASP A 135 8.56 -40.07 -26.04
CA ASP A 135 8.98 -40.93 -24.95
C ASP A 135 8.38 -40.53 -23.60
N ILE A 136 8.71 -41.27 -22.55
CA ILE A 136 8.18 -41.03 -21.20
C ILE A 136 8.73 -39.72 -20.67
N GLY A 137 7.84 -38.85 -20.23
CA GLY A 137 8.15 -37.54 -19.64
C GLY A 137 8.06 -36.39 -20.63
N GLU A 138 8.13 -36.61 -21.95
CA GLU A 138 8.08 -35.51 -22.93
C GLU A 138 6.77 -34.69 -22.86
N ASN A 139 6.90 -33.36 -22.80
CA ASN A 139 5.78 -32.36 -22.75
C ASN A 139 4.87 -32.51 -21.50
N ASN A 140 5.38 -33.01 -20.40
CA ASN A 140 4.60 -33.12 -19.14
C ASN A 140 4.67 -31.87 -18.24
N GLY A 141 5.60 -30.93 -18.54
CA GLY A 141 5.80 -29.69 -17.78
C GLY A 141 6.56 -29.85 -16.47
N LEU A 142 7.12 -31.02 -16.21
CA LEU A 142 7.93 -31.32 -15.04
C LEU A 142 9.39 -31.50 -15.46
N LEU A 143 10.33 -31.24 -14.57
CA LEU A 143 11.73 -31.52 -14.80
C LEU A 143 12.02 -32.94 -14.39
N ASP A 144 12.13 -33.85 -15.35
CA ASP A 144 12.41 -35.27 -15.19
C ASP A 144 13.90 -35.61 -15.35
N ASP A 145 14.26 -36.85 -15.02
CA ASP A 145 15.63 -37.35 -15.22
C ASP A 145 15.96 -37.35 -16.72
N GLY A 146 17.11 -36.76 -17.08
CA GLY A 146 17.56 -36.61 -18.48
C GLY A 146 17.23 -35.24 -19.08
N GLU A 147 16.32 -34.50 -18.51
CA GLU A 147 15.94 -33.14 -18.95
C GLU A 147 16.84 -32.05 -18.35
N ARG A 148 16.78 -30.87 -18.93
CA ARG A 148 17.61 -29.74 -18.53
C ARG A 148 16.90 -28.40 -18.71
N LEU A 149 17.39 -27.40 -17.99
CA LEU A 149 16.97 -26.01 -18.12
C LEU A 149 17.92 -25.28 -19.08
N ASP A 150 17.38 -24.54 -20.02
CA ASP A 150 18.14 -23.67 -20.92
C ASP A 150 18.08 -22.22 -20.41
N GLU A 151 19.13 -21.82 -19.71
CA GLU A 151 19.25 -20.47 -19.14
C GLU A 151 19.25 -19.37 -20.21
N ASN A 152 19.60 -19.66 -21.47
CA ASN A 152 19.56 -18.69 -22.55
C ASN A 152 18.12 -18.30 -22.96
N LYS A 153 17.14 -19.10 -22.53
CA LYS A 153 15.71 -18.79 -22.73
C LYS A 153 15.10 -17.92 -21.64
N ILE A 154 15.85 -17.57 -20.58
CA ILE A 154 15.39 -16.65 -19.56
C ILE A 154 15.11 -15.29 -20.19
N LYS A 155 13.88 -14.86 -20.08
CA LYS A 155 13.46 -13.49 -20.38
C LYS A 155 13.33 -12.72 -19.08
N TYR A 156 13.34 -11.41 -19.19
CA TYR A 156 13.20 -10.54 -18.02
C TYR A 156 12.00 -9.62 -18.19
N PHE A 157 11.29 -9.39 -17.11
CA PHE A 157 10.19 -8.42 -17.04
C PHE A 157 10.39 -7.49 -15.85
N SER A 158 9.56 -6.47 -15.74
CA SER A 158 9.57 -5.53 -14.62
C SER A 158 8.23 -5.46 -13.94
N GLN A 159 8.26 -5.08 -12.66
CA GLN A 159 7.09 -4.66 -11.89
C GLN A 159 7.19 -3.16 -11.64
N ARG A 160 6.07 -2.44 -11.78
CA ARG A 160 5.99 -1.01 -11.46
C ARG A 160 4.65 -0.69 -10.81
N GLN A 161 4.73 0.03 -9.70
CA GLN A 161 3.57 0.55 -9.00
C GLN A 161 3.66 2.06 -8.93
N ILE A 162 2.59 2.75 -9.30
CA ILE A 162 2.45 4.20 -9.16
C ILE A 162 1.22 4.44 -8.32
N GLY A 163 1.41 4.99 -7.13
CA GLY A 163 0.37 5.28 -6.17
C GLY A 163 0.17 6.78 -5.98
N PHE A 164 -1.06 7.18 -5.68
CA PHE A 164 -1.35 8.49 -5.13
C PHE A 164 -2.22 8.37 -3.88
N HIS A 165 -2.04 9.31 -2.96
CA HIS A 165 -2.83 9.44 -1.75
C HIS A 165 -3.17 10.92 -1.55
N LEU A 166 -4.45 11.25 -1.67
CA LEU A 166 -4.96 12.60 -1.48
C LEU A 166 -5.80 12.64 -0.20
N SER A 167 -5.39 13.47 0.76
CA SER A 167 -6.04 13.56 2.05
C SER A 167 -6.42 14.98 2.44
N THR A 168 -7.44 15.08 3.29
CA THR A 168 -7.90 16.31 3.91
C THR A 168 -8.38 16.04 5.33
N ALA A 169 -8.41 17.07 6.17
CA ALA A 169 -8.82 16.92 7.56
C ALA A 169 -9.65 18.12 8.05
N TRP A 170 -10.43 17.85 9.09
CA TRP A 170 -11.30 18.81 9.78
C TRP A 170 -11.02 18.75 11.27
N GLU A 171 -10.92 19.92 11.88
CA GLU A 171 -10.72 20.04 13.32
C GLU A 171 -11.99 20.55 13.99
N LYS A 172 -12.37 19.88 15.09
CA LYS A 172 -13.48 20.29 15.94
C LYS A 172 -13.07 20.15 17.41
N LYS A 173 -12.80 21.28 18.07
CA LYS A 173 -12.26 21.33 19.42
C LYS A 173 -10.89 20.61 19.49
N SER A 174 -10.78 19.58 20.34
CA SER A 174 -9.56 18.77 20.53
C SER A 174 -9.47 17.52 19.65
N LEU A 175 -10.46 17.33 18.76
CA LEU A 175 -10.54 16.19 17.86
C LEU A 175 -10.37 16.64 16.41
N THR A 176 -9.47 16.00 15.71
CA THR A 176 -9.28 16.13 14.26
C THR A 176 -9.67 14.81 13.59
N TYR A 177 -10.46 14.86 12.55
CA TYR A 177 -10.78 13.71 11.71
C TYR A 177 -10.38 13.99 10.28
N GLY A 178 -9.91 12.97 9.60
CA GLY A 178 -9.39 13.06 8.25
C GLY A 178 -9.93 11.97 7.35
N LEU A 179 -9.92 12.25 6.06
CA LEU A 179 -10.30 11.33 5.01
C LEU A 179 -9.25 11.36 3.92
N ALA A 180 -8.92 10.19 3.36
CA ALA A 180 -8.07 10.10 2.20
C ALA A 180 -8.67 9.20 1.14
N VAL A 181 -8.40 9.53 -0.12
CA VAL A 181 -8.62 8.67 -1.27
C VAL A 181 -7.27 8.30 -1.83
N LYS A 182 -7.08 7.03 -2.12
CA LYS A 182 -5.86 6.50 -2.73
C LYS A 182 -6.15 5.74 -4.00
N GLY A 183 -5.22 5.78 -4.92
CA GLY A 183 -5.29 5.04 -6.17
C GLY A 183 -3.94 4.42 -6.51
N LEU A 184 -3.98 3.31 -7.21
CA LEU A 184 -2.81 2.56 -7.63
C LEU A 184 -2.95 2.18 -9.11
N ASN A 185 -1.91 2.39 -9.86
CA ASN A 185 -1.66 1.72 -11.13
C ASN A 185 -0.52 0.71 -10.91
N HIS A 186 -0.76 -0.55 -11.22
CA HIS A 186 0.19 -1.64 -11.04
C HIS A 186 0.41 -2.35 -12.38
N ASN A 187 1.65 -2.38 -12.84
CA ASN A 187 2.07 -3.13 -14.02
C ASN A 187 3.00 -4.25 -13.59
N LEU A 188 2.76 -5.46 -14.08
CA LEU A 188 3.54 -6.66 -13.81
C LEU A 188 3.76 -7.43 -15.12
N GLY A 189 4.90 -7.23 -15.75
CA GLY A 189 5.17 -7.78 -17.08
C GLY A 189 4.13 -7.30 -18.10
N GLU A 190 3.34 -8.24 -18.61
CA GLU A 190 2.28 -7.98 -19.59
C GLU A 190 0.94 -7.58 -18.97
N TYR A 191 0.80 -7.76 -17.65
CA TYR A 191 -0.46 -7.50 -16.94
C TYR A 191 -0.46 -6.10 -16.32
N SER A 192 -1.63 -5.50 -16.32
CA SER A 192 -1.88 -4.21 -15.67
C SER A 192 -3.10 -4.25 -14.77
N ALA A 193 -3.04 -3.49 -13.69
CA ALA A 193 -4.17 -3.36 -12.77
C ALA A 193 -4.34 -1.91 -12.33
N PHE A 194 -5.58 -1.57 -12.01
CA PHE A 194 -5.93 -0.30 -11.39
C PHE A 194 -6.69 -0.55 -10.09
N GLY A 195 -6.33 0.20 -9.06
CA GLY A 195 -6.93 0.07 -7.74
C GLY A 195 -7.34 1.39 -7.13
N VAL A 196 -8.35 1.32 -6.24
CA VAL A 196 -8.84 2.46 -5.45
C VAL A 196 -9.11 2.04 -4.01
N GLY A 197 -8.91 2.97 -3.08
CA GLY A 197 -9.18 2.75 -1.66
C GLY A 197 -9.47 4.05 -0.93
N ILE A 198 -10.03 3.93 0.27
CA ILE A 198 -10.37 5.05 1.15
C ILE A 198 -9.83 4.75 2.54
N ASP A 199 -9.18 5.75 3.14
CA ASP A 199 -8.67 5.69 4.51
C ASP A 199 -9.35 6.77 5.35
N PHE A 200 -9.57 6.46 6.63
CA PHE A 200 -10.13 7.37 7.61
C PHE A 200 -9.19 7.49 8.80
N GLY A 201 -9.08 8.70 9.36
CA GLY A 201 -8.22 8.98 10.49
C GLY A 201 -8.86 9.85 11.55
N LEU A 202 -8.48 9.60 12.79
CA LEU A 202 -8.79 10.42 13.96
C LEU A 202 -7.51 10.79 14.70
N LEU A 203 -7.45 12.00 15.20
CA LEU A 203 -6.38 12.49 16.05
C LEU A 203 -6.97 13.33 17.18
N ALA A 204 -6.62 13.02 18.42
CA ALA A 204 -7.06 13.74 19.61
C ALA A 204 -5.87 14.21 20.45
N VAL A 205 -6.07 15.31 21.19
CA VAL A 205 -5.13 15.88 22.16
C VAL A 205 -5.79 15.83 23.55
N PRO A 206 -5.81 14.65 24.20
CA PRO A 206 -6.53 14.46 25.46
C PRO A 206 -5.83 15.10 26.66
N TRP A 207 -4.50 15.33 26.58
CA TRP A 207 -3.73 16.04 27.60
C TRP A 207 -2.59 16.85 27.00
N LYS A 208 -1.99 17.72 27.78
CA LYS A 208 -0.89 18.58 27.34
C LYS A 208 0.29 17.72 26.84
N ASN A 209 0.76 18.00 25.64
CA ASN A 209 1.87 17.29 24.95
C ASN A 209 1.59 15.81 24.65
N GLY A 210 0.34 15.35 24.74
CA GLY A 210 -0.02 13.97 24.42
C GLY A 210 -1.02 13.90 23.27
N HIS A 211 -0.88 12.88 22.43
CA HIS A 211 -1.75 12.62 21.30
C HIS A 211 -2.20 11.17 21.30
N ILE A 212 -3.43 10.95 20.90
CA ILE A 212 -3.99 9.63 20.60
C ILE A 212 -4.50 9.69 19.15
N GLY A 213 -4.17 8.68 18.38
CA GLY A 213 -4.59 8.54 17.00
C GLY A 213 -5.27 7.22 16.71
N LEU A 214 -6.15 7.21 15.75
CA LEU A 214 -6.78 6.02 15.19
C LEU A 214 -6.84 6.17 13.68
N THR A 215 -6.47 5.12 12.97
CA THR A 215 -6.58 5.07 11.52
C THR A 215 -7.24 3.76 11.10
N VAL A 216 -8.21 3.86 10.22
CA VAL A 216 -8.78 2.72 9.49
C VAL A 216 -8.34 2.86 8.04
N LYS A 217 -7.42 2.01 7.63
CA LYS A 217 -7.02 1.89 6.21
C LYS A 217 -7.99 0.98 5.49
N ASP A 218 -8.28 1.30 4.22
CA ASP A 218 -9.16 0.50 3.36
C ASP A 218 -10.57 0.30 3.93
N ILE A 219 -11.20 1.39 4.44
CA ILE A 219 -12.43 1.37 5.24
C ILE A 219 -13.61 0.65 4.57
N SER A 220 -13.71 0.69 3.24
CA SER A 220 -14.79 0.05 2.49
C SER A 220 -14.32 -1.18 1.71
N THR A 221 -13.15 -1.73 2.06
CA THR A 221 -12.38 -2.64 1.19
C THR A 221 -11.79 -1.87 0.00
N SER A 222 -10.53 -2.05 -0.28
CA SER A 222 -9.90 -1.58 -1.52
C SER A 222 -9.94 -2.67 -2.57
N TRP A 223 -10.03 -2.26 -3.82
CA TRP A 223 -10.06 -3.17 -4.97
C TRP A 223 -8.89 -2.88 -5.88
N LEU A 224 -8.29 -3.94 -6.41
CA LEU A 224 -7.34 -3.90 -7.51
C LEU A 224 -7.89 -4.78 -8.63
N VAL A 225 -8.18 -4.17 -9.75
CA VAL A 225 -8.81 -4.81 -10.92
C VAL A 225 -7.76 -4.98 -11.99
N TRP A 226 -7.47 -6.22 -12.34
CA TRP A 226 -6.53 -6.59 -13.39
C TRP A 226 -7.20 -6.61 -14.76
N ASP A 227 -6.45 -6.35 -15.81
CA ASP A 227 -6.89 -6.47 -17.21
C ASP A 227 -7.29 -7.90 -17.59
N SER A 228 -6.76 -8.91 -16.89
CA SER A 228 -7.20 -10.30 -16.98
C SER A 228 -8.63 -10.55 -16.48
N GLY A 229 -9.29 -9.54 -15.88
CA GLY A 229 -10.60 -9.67 -15.23
C GLY A 229 -10.55 -10.16 -13.79
N THR A 230 -9.37 -10.43 -13.23
CA THR A 230 -9.20 -10.79 -11.82
C THR A 230 -9.41 -9.56 -10.94
N VAL A 231 -10.12 -9.73 -9.82
CA VAL A 231 -10.30 -8.67 -8.82
C VAL A 231 -9.73 -9.11 -7.49
N GLU A 232 -8.76 -8.37 -7.01
CA GLU A 232 -8.19 -8.54 -5.69
C GLU A 232 -8.85 -7.57 -4.70
N ARG A 233 -9.07 -8.04 -3.48
CA ARG A 233 -9.67 -7.25 -2.39
C ARG A 233 -8.74 -7.22 -1.19
N PHE A 234 -8.65 -6.04 -0.58
CA PHE A 234 -7.85 -5.83 0.63
C PHE A 234 -8.77 -5.54 1.81
N LYS A 235 -8.54 -6.27 2.91
CA LYS A 235 -9.32 -6.09 4.13
C LYS A 235 -8.94 -4.81 4.85
N PRO A 236 -9.88 -4.16 5.54
CA PRO A 236 -9.58 -3.02 6.38
C PRO A 236 -8.56 -3.37 7.47
N THR A 237 -7.68 -2.41 7.73
CA THR A 237 -6.69 -2.48 8.82
C THR A 237 -6.93 -1.34 9.80
N LEU A 238 -7.06 -1.66 11.08
CA LEU A 238 -7.19 -0.69 12.15
C LEU A 238 -5.82 -0.49 12.81
N ILE A 239 -5.41 0.77 12.97
CA ILE A 239 -4.17 1.13 13.66
C ILE A 239 -4.49 2.18 14.71
N SER A 240 -4.10 1.92 15.96
CA SER A 240 -4.19 2.87 17.06
C SER A 240 -2.82 3.29 17.51
N GLY A 241 -2.65 4.57 17.84
CA GLY A 241 -1.38 5.13 18.25
C GLY A 241 -1.50 6.07 19.43
N ILE A 242 -0.41 6.18 20.18
CA ILE A 242 -0.26 7.11 21.29
C ILE A 242 1.11 7.76 21.24
N SER A 243 1.20 9.05 21.56
CA SER A 243 2.48 9.71 21.74
C SER A 243 2.46 10.71 22.88
N HIS A 244 3.65 10.97 23.45
CA HIS A 244 3.86 12.01 24.46
C HIS A 244 5.21 12.68 24.26
N THR A 245 5.21 14.01 24.32
CA THR A 245 6.43 14.83 24.23
C THR A 245 6.84 15.28 25.64
N PHE A 246 8.01 14.83 26.07
CA PHE A 246 8.64 15.21 27.33
C PHE A 246 9.58 16.40 27.12
N ASN A 247 9.34 17.48 27.83
CA ASN A 247 10.26 18.63 27.84
C ASN A 247 11.28 18.45 28.96
N LEU A 248 12.54 18.36 28.63
CA LEU A 248 13.62 18.21 29.62
C LEU A 248 13.93 19.56 30.27
N LYS A 249 13.60 19.69 31.56
CA LYS A 249 13.65 20.97 32.31
C LYS A 249 14.98 21.72 32.28
N SER A 250 16.10 21.02 32.05
CA SER A 250 17.46 21.58 32.07
C SER A 250 18.14 21.59 30.69
N SER A 251 17.39 21.37 29.62
CA SER A 251 17.93 21.24 28.26
C SER A 251 16.92 21.79 27.24
N PRO A 252 17.40 22.35 26.11
CA PRO A 252 16.51 22.69 24.99
C PRO A 252 15.98 21.44 24.27
N LEU A 253 16.37 20.25 24.71
CA LEU A 253 15.96 18.98 24.08
C LEU A 253 14.56 18.56 24.51
N THR A 254 13.83 18.00 23.59
CA THR A 254 12.56 17.33 23.82
C THR A 254 12.68 15.86 23.45
N LEU A 255 12.09 14.97 24.23
CA LEU A 255 11.98 13.55 23.94
C LEU A 255 10.52 13.28 23.50
N ASN A 256 10.33 12.73 22.33
CA ASN A 256 9.02 12.29 21.87
C ASN A 256 8.98 10.76 21.89
N ALA A 257 8.14 10.19 22.76
CA ALA A 257 7.86 8.76 22.78
C ALA A 257 6.55 8.49 22.07
N MET A 258 6.54 7.49 21.19
CA MET A 258 5.33 7.09 20.46
C MET A 258 5.30 5.57 20.26
N GLY A 259 4.10 5.04 20.08
CA GLY A 259 3.86 3.64 19.79
C GLY A 259 2.53 3.42 19.11
N ASP A 260 2.51 2.52 18.14
CA ASP A 260 1.33 2.15 17.38
C ASP A 260 1.03 0.67 17.56
N LEU A 261 -0.26 0.32 17.59
CA LEU A 261 -0.77 -1.05 17.57
C LEU A 261 -1.59 -1.25 16.31
N MET A 262 -1.24 -2.25 15.54
CA MET A 262 -1.96 -2.64 14.33
C MET A 262 -2.86 -3.85 14.64
N TRP A 263 -4.12 -3.74 14.24
CA TRP A 263 -5.13 -4.78 14.37
C TRP A 263 -5.50 -5.26 12.97
N ASP A 264 -5.04 -6.44 12.61
CA ASP A 264 -5.45 -7.07 11.35
C ASP A 264 -6.86 -7.66 11.50
N LEU A 265 -7.83 -7.04 10.83
CA LEU A 265 -9.22 -7.48 10.82
C LEU A 265 -9.45 -8.64 9.83
N SER A 266 -8.40 -9.32 9.42
CA SER A 266 -8.47 -10.42 8.44
C SER A 266 -9.21 -11.67 8.94
N GLY A 267 -9.58 -11.71 10.23
CA GLY A 267 -10.31 -12.83 10.84
C GLY A 267 -9.44 -14.07 11.05
N LYS A 268 -8.11 -13.94 10.99
CA LYS A 268 -7.19 -14.99 11.42
C LYS A 268 -7.07 -14.98 12.94
N SER A 269 -7.08 -16.17 13.54
CA SER A 269 -6.73 -16.33 14.93
C SER A 269 -5.23 -16.10 15.14
N PHE A 270 -4.84 -15.71 16.35
CA PHE A 270 -3.43 -15.52 16.74
C PHE A 270 -2.57 -16.80 16.48
N ASP A 271 -3.21 -17.97 16.47
CA ASP A 271 -2.60 -19.27 16.20
C ASP A 271 -2.22 -19.48 14.72
N ASP A 272 -2.87 -18.77 13.78
CA ASP A 272 -2.57 -18.90 12.35
C ASP A 272 -1.27 -18.19 11.96
N ASP A 273 -0.88 -17.14 12.71
CA ASP A 273 0.37 -16.42 12.47
C ASP A 273 1.60 -17.11 13.13
N LEU A 274 1.37 -18.04 14.05
CA LEU A 274 2.43 -18.82 14.74
C LEU A 274 2.74 -20.17 14.06
N LYS A 275 2.00 -20.57 13.05
CA LYS A 275 2.35 -21.74 12.23
C LYS A 275 3.54 -21.39 11.33
N PHE A 276 4.73 -21.47 11.88
CA PHE A 276 5.95 -21.62 11.10
C PHE A 276 5.77 -22.88 10.25
N GLY A 277 5.93 -22.72 8.93
CA GLY A 277 5.63 -23.76 7.97
C GLY A 277 6.25 -25.12 8.30
N ASN A 278 5.45 -26.13 8.09
CA ASN A 278 5.90 -27.49 7.78
C ASN A 278 6.01 -27.57 6.27
#